data_cc8547300cb9e95bfebfdc4de5df3976
#
_entry.id   cc8547300cb9e95bfebfdc4de5df3976
#
_cell.length_a   1.000
_cell.length_b   1.000
_cell.length_c   1.000
_cell.angle_alpha   90.00
_cell.angle_beta   90.00
_cell.angle_gamma   90.00
#
_symmetry.space_group_name_H-M   'P 1'
#
loop_
_entity.id
_entity.type
_entity.pdbx_description
1 polymer ?
#
loop_
_entity_poly.entity_id
_entity_poly.type
_entity_poly.pdbx_seq_one_letter_code
_entity_poly.pdbx_strand_id
1 'polypeptide(L)'
;MVTERLVPQPVHAKDGTPPAPGDLEIVRAFLSLHDHERGNPDGLPPTLESLRWWLTSRALVEAKDPVKDQDLAWALRVRDALTSKVRENMGEPTNPAATEFLNRAAEQTGLRVCFGCSEDSPIHVDATGVRGAIGRILGAAFLAELNGRWERFRICHDPGCSSVFFDHSKNQSGKWCSMASCGNRAKVRAFRERQAAR
;
A
#
# COMPACT_ATOMS: atom_id res chain seq x y z
N MET A 1 -3.20 26.71 19.72
CA MET A 1 -1.92 26.11 19.33
C MET A 1 -2.25 25.15 18.21
N VAL A 2 -1.92 25.53 16.97
CA VAL A 2 -2.14 24.68 15.78
C VAL A 2 -1.11 23.56 15.86
N THR A 3 -1.54 22.33 16.11
CA THR A 3 -0.69 21.15 15.98
C THR A 3 -0.38 20.98 14.50
N GLU A 4 0.82 21.41 14.14
CA GLU A 4 1.41 21.19 12.81
C GLU A 4 1.35 19.69 12.50
N ARG A 5 0.53 19.32 11.52
CA ARG A 5 0.47 17.94 11.04
C ARG A 5 1.83 17.56 10.54
N LEU A 6 2.43 16.58 11.17
CA LEU A 6 3.47 15.77 10.55
C LEU A 6 2.80 14.96 9.43
N VAL A 7 2.66 15.57 8.24
CA VAL A 7 2.50 14.80 7.01
C VAL A 7 3.75 13.95 6.94
N PRO A 8 3.66 12.61 7.01
CA PRO A 8 4.84 11.77 6.90
C PRO A 8 5.53 12.13 5.58
N GLN A 9 6.79 12.58 5.68
CA GLN A 9 7.59 12.86 4.48
C GLN A 9 7.56 11.59 3.61
N PRO A 10 7.31 11.72 2.30
CA PRO A 10 7.34 10.56 1.43
C PRO A 10 8.72 9.92 1.54
N VAL A 11 8.78 8.76 2.16
CA VAL A 11 9.97 7.93 2.11
C VAL A 11 10.05 7.50 0.64
N HIS A 12 10.88 8.20 -0.13
CA HIS A 12 11.08 7.89 -1.54
C HIS A 12 11.43 6.41 -1.64
N ALA A 13 10.60 5.66 -2.34
CA ALA A 13 10.95 4.30 -2.68
C ALA A 13 12.29 4.34 -3.40
N LYS A 14 13.30 3.65 -2.89
CA LYS A 14 14.66 3.63 -3.45
C LYS A 14 14.70 3.15 -4.92
N ASP A 15 13.60 2.60 -5.40
CA ASP A 15 13.40 2.08 -6.77
C ASP A 15 12.91 3.13 -7.78
N GLY A 16 12.71 4.38 -7.37
CA GLY A 16 12.22 5.46 -8.23
C GLY A 16 10.73 5.35 -8.58
N THR A 17 9.94 4.61 -7.80
CA THR A 17 8.47 4.58 -7.92
C THR A 17 7.90 5.93 -7.47
N PRO A 18 7.12 6.65 -8.30
CA PRO A 18 6.47 7.89 -7.90
C PRO A 18 5.52 7.66 -6.72
N PRO A 19 5.49 8.56 -5.72
CA PRO A 19 4.56 8.44 -4.60
C PRO A 19 3.11 8.60 -5.07
N ALA A 20 2.18 7.95 -4.40
CA ALA A 20 0.76 8.20 -4.60
C ALA A 20 0.37 9.55 -3.95
N PRO A 21 -0.69 10.23 -4.44
CA PRO A 21 -1.04 11.55 -3.94
C PRO A 21 -1.72 11.52 -2.57
N GLY A 22 -1.25 12.36 -1.64
CA GLY A 22 -1.83 12.54 -0.30
C GLY A 22 -1.83 11.24 0.51
N ASP A 23 -2.94 10.97 1.19
CA ASP A 23 -3.10 9.80 2.06
C ASP A 23 -3.02 8.44 1.32
N LEU A 24 -3.12 8.46 -0.02
CA LEU A 24 -2.96 7.24 -0.81
C LEU A 24 -1.52 6.71 -0.79
N GLU A 25 -0.54 7.56 -0.46
CA GLU A 25 0.84 7.10 -0.35
C GLU A 25 1.02 6.08 0.79
N ILE A 26 0.31 6.24 1.90
CA ILE A 26 0.39 5.24 2.97
C ILE A 26 -0.22 3.91 2.56
N VAL A 27 -1.29 3.95 1.75
CA VAL A 27 -1.90 2.73 1.19
C VAL A 27 -0.93 2.06 0.23
N ARG A 28 -0.32 2.81 -0.71
CA ARG A 28 0.68 2.29 -1.65
C ARG A 28 1.87 1.66 -0.92
N ALA A 29 2.40 2.38 0.06
CA ALA A 29 3.55 1.92 0.84
C ALA A 29 3.22 0.67 1.66
N PHE A 30 2.01 0.57 2.22
CA PHE A 30 1.55 -0.62 2.93
C PHE A 30 1.41 -1.83 2.01
N LEU A 31 0.82 -1.65 0.83
CA LEU A 31 0.66 -2.69 -0.19
C LEU A 31 2.01 -3.18 -0.74
N SER A 32 3.01 -2.30 -0.74
CA SER A 32 4.39 -2.61 -1.14
C SER A 32 5.28 -2.99 0.06
N LEU A 33 4.69 -3.38 1.19
CA LEU A 33 5.40 -3.81 2.39
C LEU A 33 6.05 -5.18 2.14
N HIS A 34 7.07 -5.17 1.32
CA HIS A 34 8.08 -6.20 1.21
C HIS A 34 9.37 -5.56 1.64
N ASP A 35 10.34 -6.34 2.00
CA ASP A 35 11.60 -5.89 2.59
C ASP A 35 12.53 -5.11 1.64
N HIS A 36 12.00 -4.64 0.48
CA HIS A 36 12.75 -3.80 -0.47
C HIS A 36 13.23 -2.47 0.13
N GLU A 37 12.54 -1.93 1.15
CA GLU A 37 12.94 -0.68 1.80
C GLU A 37 14.24 -0.83 2.60
N ARG A 38 14.61 -2.04 3.00
CA ARG A 38 15.88 -2.36 3.70
C ARG A 38 16.95 -2.96 2.79
N GLY A 39 16.70 -3.00 1.48
CA GLY A 39 17.67 -3.56 0.53
C GLY A 39 17.70 -5.08 0.51
N ASN A 40 16.61 -5.73 0.90
CA ASN A 40 16.44 -7.16 0.73
C ASN A 40 16.00 -7.46 -0.72
N PRO A 41 16.91 -7.91 -1.60
CA PRO A 41 16.60 -8.18 -3.00
C PRO A 41 15.74 -9.44 -3.20
N ASP A 42 15.61 -10.28 -2.16
CA ASP A 42 15.06 -11.63 -2.29
C ASP A 42 13.55 -11.72 -1.97
N GLY A 43 12.90 -10.56 -1.67
CA GLY A 43 11.45 -10.52 -1.46
C GLY A 43 10.97 -11.35 -0.26
N LEU A 44 11.77 -11.47 0.79
CA LEU A 44 11.40 -12.17 2.01
C LEU A 44 10.15 -11.57 2.65
N PRO A 45 9.29 -12.37 3.27
CA PRO A 45 8.10 -11.86 3.95
C PRO A 45 8.49 -10.86 5.06
N PRO A 46 7.66 -9.83 5.31
CA PRO A 46 7.92 -8.86 6.36
C PRO A 46 8.08 -9.55 7.72
N THR A 47 9.03 -9.05 8.50
CA THR A 47 9.25 -9.49 9.87
C THR A 47 8.56 -8.55 10.86
N LEU A 48 8.44 -8.98 12.12
CA LEU A 48 7.91 -8.14 13.19
C LEU A 48 8.72 -6.84 13.34
N GLU A 49 10.04 -6.93 13.19
CA GLU A 49 10.94 -5.78 13.27
C GLU A 49 10.73 -4.82 12.09
N SER A 50 10.56 -5.36 10.87
CA SER A 50 10.30 -4.53 9.69
C SER A 50 8.94 -3.84 9.78
N LEU A 51 7.90 -4.52 10.27
CA LEU A 51 6.60 -3.90 10.50
C LEU A 51 6.68 -2.78 11.55
N ARG A 52 7.34 -3.04 12.70
CA ARG A 52 7.56 -2.02 13.74
C ARG A 52 8.26 -0.79 13.17
N TRP A 53 9.37 -0.99 12.49
CA TRP A 53 10.13 0.10 11.87
C TRP A 53 9.27 0.88 10.87
N TRP A 54 8.53 0.18 10.02
CA TRP A 54 7.66 0.80 9.01
C TRP A 54 6.56 1.68 9.66
N LEU A 55 5.92 1.18 10.70
CA LEU A 55 4.88 1.91 11.43
C LEU A 55 5.44 3.13 12.17
N THR A 56 6.57 2.99 12.86
CA THR A 56 7.18 4.08 13.64
C THR A 56 7.79 5.15 12.73
N SER A 57 8.44 4.76 11.63
CA SER A 57 9.04 5.70 10.68
C SER A 57 8.01 6.60 10.00
N ARG A 58 6.74 6.21 9.99
CA ARG A 58 5.61 6.97 9.44
C ARG A 58 4.71 7.60 10.51
N ALA A 59 5.17 7.63 11.76
CA ALA A 59 4.40 8.15 12.89
C ALA A 59 2.98 7.56 13.02
N LEU A 60 2.80 6.31 12.61
CA LEU A 60 1.53 5.60 12.70
C LEU A 60 1.31 4.99 14.06
N VAL A 61 2.40 4.65 14.75
CA VAL A 61 2.46 4.20 16.14
C VAL A 61 3.61 4.90 16.84
N GLU A 62 3.53 5.00 18.15
CA GLU A 62 4.66 5.49 18.95
C GLU A 62 5.72 4.38 19.13
N ALA A 63 6.98 4.77 19.36
CA ALA A 63 8.07 3.80 19.53
C ALA A 63 7.85 2.86 20.73
N LYS A 64 7.10 3.32 21.75
CA LYS A 64 6.73 2.54 22.94
C LYS A 64 5.57 1.57 22.72
N ASP A 65 4.81 1.73 21.63
CA ASP A 65 3.64 0.89 21.40
C ASP A 65 4.07 -0.56 21.11
N PRO A 66 3.43 -1.54 21.74
CA PRO A 66 3.74 -2.93 21.49
C PRO A 66 3.31 -3.34 20.08
N VAL A 67 4.20 -4.04 19.37
CA VAL A 67 3.89 -4.71 18.10
C VAL A 67 4.15 -6.20 18.30
N LYS A 68 3.16 -7.05 18.10
CA LYS A 68 3.18 -8.48 18.39
C LYS A 68 3.06 -9.30 17.11
N ASP A 69 3.42 -10.60 17.17
CA ASP A 69 3.30 -11.52 16.03
C ASP A 69 1.87 -11.60 15.48
N GLN A 70 0.87 -11.57 16.35
CA GLN A 70 -0.54 -11.53 15.92
C GLN A 70 -0.88 -10.27 15.12
N ASP A 71 -0.23 -9.12 15.42
CA ASP A 71 -0.43 -7.87 14.70
C ASP A 71 0.21 -7.95 13.31
N LEU A 72 1.39 -8.57 13.21
CA LEU A 72 2.04 -8.85 11.92
C LEU A 72 1.16 -9.77 11.07
N ALA A 73 0.73 -10.92 11.62
CA ALA A 73 -0.10 -11.87 10.89
C ALA A 73 -1.40 -11.22 10.39
N TRP A 74 -2.04 -10.40 11.22
CA TRP A 74 -3.26 -9.69 10.85
C TRP A 74 -3.00 -8.60 9.80
N ALA A 75 -1.95 -7.78 9.95
CA ALA A 75 -1.58 -6.75 8.99
C ALA A 75 -1.28 -7.35 7.61
N LEU A 76 -0.57 -8.49 7.55
CA LEU A 76 -0.29 -9.20 6.30
C LEU A 76 -1.58 -9.69 5.62
N ARG A 77 -2.53 -10.21 6.39
CA ARG A 77 -3.84 -10.62 5.84
C ARG A 77 -4.62 -9.43 5.28
N VAL A 78 -4.60 -8.26 5.95
CA VAL A 78 -5.21 -7.03 5.43
C VAL A 78 -4.52 -6.61 4.14
N ARG A 79 -3.19 -6.60 4.10
CA ARG A 79 -2.42 -6.30 2.90
C ARG A 79 -2.79 -7.22 1.74
N ASP A 80 -2.84 -8.52 1.98
CA ASP A 80 -3.14 -9.51 0.94
C ASP A 80 -4.58 -9.36 0.41
N ALA A 81 -5.53 -9.04 1.29
CA ALA A 81 -6.91 -8.76 0.89
C ALA A 81 -7.03 -7.46 0.07
N LEU A 82 -6.33 -6.38 0.46
CA LEU A 82 -6.26 -5.15 -0.34
C LEU A 82 -5.53 -5.38 -1.67
N THR A 83 -4.48 -6.22 -1.69
CA THR A 83 -3.78 -6.58 -2.93
C THR A 83 -4.70 -7.35 -3.86
N SER A 84 -5.58 -8.22 -3.34
CA SER A 84 -6.62 -8.89 -4.12
C SER A 84 -7.55 -7.86 -4.79
N LYS A 85 -7.95 -6.80 -4.08
CA LYS A 85 -8.73 -5.69 -4.66
C LYS A 85 -7.97 -4.93 -5.75
N VAL A 86 -6.65 -4.77 -5.63
CA VAL A 86 -5.83 -4.17 -6.70
C VAL A 86 -5.77 -5.06 -7.94
N ARG A 87 -5.79 -6.38 -7.79
CA ARG A 87 -5.84 -7.33 -8.92
C ARG A 87 -7.15 -7.22 -9.69
N GLU A 88 -8.25 -6.95 -9.00
CA GLU A 88 -9.54 -6.67 -9.65
C GLU A 88 -9.44 -5.46 -10.61
N ASN A 89 -8.68 -4.41 -10.26
CA ASN A 89 -8.40 -3.27 -11.15
C ASN A 89 -7.63 -3.69 -12.43
N MET A 90 -7.01 -4.85 -12.42
CA MET A 90 -6.26 -5.40 -13.55
C MET A 90 -7.05 -6.45 -14.32
N GLY A 91 -8.34 -6.62 -14.00
CA GLY A 91 -9.26 -7.53 -14.69
C GLY A 91 -9.34 -8.94 -14.10
N GLU A 92 -8.72 -9.19 -12.94
CA GLU A 92 -8.95 -10.45 -12.24
C GLU A 92 -10.38 -10.48 -11.66
N PRO A 93 -10.98 -11.67 -11.50
CA PRO A 93 -12.32 -11.81 -10.89
C PRO A 93 -12.35 -11.25 -9.47
N THR A 94 -13.52 -10.75 -9.05
CA THR A 94 -13.74 -10.30 -7.68
C THR A 94 -13.53 -11.42 -6.68
N ASN A 95 -12.95 -11.08 -5.52
CA ASN A 95 -12.72 -12.02 -4.43
C ASN A 95 -13.64 -11.67 -3.23
N PRO A 96 -14.83 -12.30 -3.13
CA PRO A 96 -15.79 -12.02 -2.04
C PRO A 96 -15.20 -12.27 -0.64
N ALA A 97 -14.34 -13.28 -0.49
CA ALA A 97 -13.72 -13.59 0.79
C ALA A 97 -12.74 -12.49 1.25
N ALA A 98 -12.00 -11.88 0.30
CA ALA A 98 -11.14 -10.73 0.60
C ALA A 98 -11.98 -9.52 1.01
N THR A 99 -13.07 -9.24 0.30
CA THR A 99 -14.00 -8.14 0.60
C THR A 99 -14.62 -8.32 2.01
N GLU A 100 -15.12 -9.51 2.31
CA GLU A 100 -15.68 -9.82 3.62
C GLU A 100 -14.65 -9.68 4.75
N PHE A 101 -13.41 -10.13 4.50
CA PHE A 101 -12.33 -9.97 5.47
C PHE A 101 -12.01 -8.48 5.72
N LEU A 102 -11.95 -7.64 4.68
CA LEU A 102 -11.70 -6.20 4.81
C LEU A 102 -12.81 -5.51 5.60
N ASN A 103 -14.07 -5.86 5.37
CA ASN A 103 -15.20 -5.32 6.14
C ASN A 103 -15.07 -5.66 7.64
N ARG A 104 -14.79 -6.93 7.95
CA ARG A 104 -14.53 -7.33 9.36
C ARG A 104 -13.31 -6.64 9.96
N ALA A 105 -12.25 -6.45 9.17
CA ALA A 105 -11.07 -5.72 9.63
C ALA A 105 -11.41 -4.25 9.93
N ALA A 106 -12.19 -3.59 9.10
CA ALA A 106 -12.67 -2.23 9.34
C ALA A 106 -13.48 -2.12 10.64
N GLU A 107 -14.43 -3.03 10.86
CA GLU A 107 -15.19 -3.13 12.12
C GLU A 107 -14.29 -3.30 13.34
N GLN A 108 -13.28 -4.18 13.26
CA GLN A 108 -12.32 -4.44 14.35
C GLN A 108 -11.45 -3.23 14.69
N THR A 109 -11.32 -2.27 13.80
CA THR A 109 -10.59 -1.00 14.04
C THR A 109 -11.50 0.11 14.55
N GLY A 110 -12.81 -0.12 14.64
CA GLY A 110 -13.78 0.92 14.95
C GLY A 110 -13.85 2.00 13.88
N LEU A 111 -13.60 1.63 12.61
CA LEU A 111 -13.69 2.57 11.50
C LEU A 111 -15.15 2.96 11.27
N ARG A 112 -15.43 4.26 11.31
CA ARG A 112 -16.79 4.81 11.17
C ARG A 112 -16.79 6.15 10.47
N VAL A 113 -17.91 6.48 9.87
CA VAL A 113 -18.14 7.82 9.32
C VAL A 113 -18.38 8.79 10.47
N CYS A 114 -17.78 9.97 10.41
CA CYS A 114 -17.92 11.00 11.42
C CYS A 114 -18.28 12.33 10.79
N PHE A 115 -19.41 12.91 11.21
CA PHE A 115 -19.84 14.24 10.81
C PHE A 115 -19.23 15.29 11.75
N GLY A 116 -18.41 16.19 11.20
CA GLY A 116 -17.81 17.29 11.95
C GLY A 116 -16.66 16.92 12.89
N CYS A 117 -16.10 15.72 12.79
CA CYS A 117 -14.97 15.29 13.63
C CYS A 117 -13.64 15.95 13.25
N SER A 118 -13.40 16.22 11.99
CA SER A 118 -12.29 17.04 11.49
C SER A 118 -12.61 17.55 10.08
N GLU A 119 -12.02 18.69 9.72
CA GLU A 119 -12.17 19.25 8.36
C GLU A 119 -11.50 18.38 7.28
N ASP A 120 -10.66 17.43 7.70
CA ASP A 120 -9.74 16.72 6.82
C ASP A 120 -10.15 15.30 6.48
N SER A 121 -11.02 14.67 7.27
CA SER A 121 -11.46 13.31 6.98
C SER A 121 -12.85 13.01 7.56
N PRO A 122 -13.76 12.50 6.73
CA PRO A 122 -15.06 12.01 7.21
C PRO A 122 -14.96 10.66 7.91
N ILE A 123 -13.75 10.09 8.01
CA ILE A 123 -13.50 8.77 8.59
C ILE A 123 -12.79 8.93 9.94
N HIS A 124 -13.32 8.25 10.94
CA HIS A 124 -12.74 8.12 12.28
C HIS A 124 -12.37 6.67 12.56
N VAL A 125 -11.31 6.47 13.35
CA VAL A 125 -10.83 5.14 13.77
C VAL A 125 -10.68 5.18 15.29
N ASP A 126 -11.40 4.30 15.99
CA ASP A 126 -11.38 4.26 17.46
C ASP A 126 -10.18 3.50 18.02
N ALA A 127 -9.67 2.50 17.28
CA ALA A 127 -8.52 1.70 17.71
C ALA A 127 -7.23 2.53 17.76
N THR A 128 -6.32 2.12 18.64
CA THR A 128 -4.96 2.66 18.78
C THR A 128 -3.90 1.63 18.37
N GLY A 129 -2.62 2.03 18.41
CA GLY A 129 -1.51 1.15 18.05
C GLY A 129 -1.60 0.61 16.62
N VAL A 130 -1.18 -0.64 16.41
CA VAL A 130 -1.17 -1.27 15.08
C VAL A 130 -2.57 -1.32 14.46
N ARG A 131 -3.60 -1.64 15.25
CA ARG A 131 -4.98 -1.67 14.73
C ARG A 131 -5.45 -0.28 14.28
N GLY A 132 -5.14 0.76 15.04
CA GLY A 132 -5.44 2.14 14.64
C GLY A 132 -4.71 2.57 13.38
N ALA A 133 -3.44 2.17 13.23
CA ALA A 133 -2.66 2.41 12.03
C ALA A 133 -3.29 1.76 10.78
N ILE A 134 -3.65 0.48 10.89
CA ILE A 134 -4.30 -0.27 9.81
C ILE A 134 -5.70 0.29 9.52
N GLY A 135 -6.45 0.70 10.54
CA GLY A 135 -7.75 1.36 10.38
C GLY A 135 -7.66 2.63 9.53
N ARG A 136 -6.63 3.46 9.74
CA ARG A 136 -6.38 4.65 8.91
C ARG A 136 -6.07 4.28 7.45
N ILE A 137 -5.30 3.21 7.22
CA ILE A 137 -5.02 2.70 5.87
C ILE A 137 -6.30 2.21 5.19
N LEU A 138 -7.14 1.46 5.91
CA LEU A 138 -8.43 0.99 5.40
C LEU A 138 -9.36 2.17 5.08
N GLY A 139 -9.41 3.19 5.93
CA GLY A 139 -10.19 4.41 5.70
C GLY A 139 -9.74 5.15 4.44
N ALA A 140 -8.42 5.32 4.25
CA ALA A 140 -7.86 5.94 3.06
C ALA A 140 -8.15 5.11 1.79
N ALA A 141 -8.06 3.78 1.87
CA ALA A 141 -8.40 2.88 0.77
C ALA A 141 -9.90 2.98 0.40
N PHE A 142 -10.79 2.99 1.40
CA PHE A 142 -12.23 3.14 1.21
C PHE A 142 -12.59 4.48 0.55
N LEU A 143 -12.00 5.58 1.03
CA LEU A 143 -12.20 6.90 0.39
C LEU A 143 -11.67 6.94 -1.04
N ALA A 144 -10.57 6.23 -1.32
CA ALA A 144 -10.06 6.10 -2.69
C ALA A 144 -11.06 5.37 -3.61
N GLU A 145 -11.70 4.32 -3.11
CA GLU A 145 -12.73 3.58 -3.83
C GLU A 145 -13.94 4.48 -4.14
N LEU A 146 -14.46 5.18 -3.14
CA LEU A 146 -15.58 6.12 -3.31
C LEU A 146 -15.30 7.24 -4.32
N ASN A 147 -14.05 7.71 -4.39
CA ASN A 147 -13.65 8.81 -5.27
C ASN A 147 -13.12 8.33 -6.64
N GLY A 148 -13.22 7.05 -6.98
CA GLY A 148 -12.73 6.48 -8.23
C GLY A 148 -11.20 6.52 -8.38
N ARG A 149 -10.47 6.71 -7.27
CA ARG A 149 -8.99 6.78 -7.29
C ARG A 149 -8.36 5.41 -7.03
N TRP A 150 -9.11 4.47 -6.45
CA TRP A 150 -8.67 3.11 -6.19
C TRP A 150 -8.25 2.38 -7.48
N GLU A 151 -8.97 2.59 -8.57
CA GLU A 151 -8.70 1.98 -9.88
C GLU A 151 -7.30 2.30 -10.45
N ARG A 152 -6.64 3.33 -9.92
CA ARG A 152 -5.27 3.70 -10.28
C ARG A 152 -4.20 2.90 -9.58
N PHE A 153 -4.53 2.12 -8.56
CA PHE A 153 -3.60 1.16 -7.98
C PHE A 153 -3.43 -0.04 -8.89
N ARG A 154 -2.20 -0.37 -9.20
CA ARG A 154 -1.82 -1.47 -10.10
C ARG A 154 -0.62 -2.22 -9.55
N ILE A 155 -0.46 -3.48 -9.97
CA ILE A 155 0.71 -4.29 -9.65
C ILE A 155 1.69 -4.22 -10.82
N CYS A 156 2.96 -4.07 -10.53
CA CYS A 156 4.03 -4.03 -11.53
C CYS A 156 4.07 -5.33 -12.34
N HIS A 157 4.12 -5.20 -13.67
CA HIS A 157 4.18 -6.35 -14.59
C HIS A 157 5.57 -7.02 -14.65
N ASP A 158 6.58 -6.48 -13.97
CA ASP A 158 7.88 -7.15 -13.91
C ASP A 158 7.79 -8.37 -12.97
N PRO A 159 8.02 -9.60 -13.45
CA PRO A 159 7.84 -10.82 -12.64
C PRO A 159 8.67 -10.84 -11.35
N GLY A 160 9.79 -10.13 -11.32
CA GLY A 160 10.67 -10.03 -10.15
C GLY A 160 10.36 -8.86 -9.23
N CYS A 161 9.25 -8.12 -9.45
CA CYS A 161 8.95 -6.91 -8.69
C CYS A 161 7.73 -7.04 -7.78
N SER A 162 6.56 -7.36 -8.33
CA SER A 162 5.27 -7.49 -7.62
C SER A 162 4.83 -6.25 -6.80
N SER A 163 5.53 -5.11 -6.90
CA SER A 163 5.22 -3.90 -6.15
C SER A 163 3.91 -3.29 -6.63
N VAL A 164 3.12 -2.79 -5.68
CA VAL A 164 1.94 -1.97 -5.99
C VAL A 164 2.37 -0.53 -6.23
N PHE A 165 1.84 0.09 -7.27
CA PHE A 165 2.10 1.49 -7.58
C PHE A 165 0.79 2.22 -7.93
N PHE A 166 0.82 3.54 -7.84
CA PHE A 166 -0.28 4.39 -8.28
C PHE A 166 0.01 4.86 -9.71
N ASP A 167 -0.91 4.58 -10.63
CA ASP A 167 -0.75 4.96 -12.04
C ASP A 167 -1.14 6.42 -12.25
N HIS A 168 -0.14 7.28 -12.44
CA HIS A 168 -0.31 8.70 -12.73
C HIS A 168 -0.61 9.00 -14.20
N SER A 169 -0.56 8.00 -15.07
CA SER A 169 -0.78 8.23 -16.50
C SER A 169 -2.22 8.66 -16.78
N LYS A 170 -2.39 9.51 -17.79
CA LYS A 170 -3.71 10.04 -18.18
C LYS A 170 -4.69 8.91 -18.53
N ASN A 171 -4.21 7.89 -19.23
CA ASN A 171 -5.03 6.80 -19.77
C ASN A 171 -5.02 5.54 -18.89
N GLN A 172 -4.49 5.60 -17.67
CA GLN A 172 -4.38 4.47 -16.74
C GLN A 172 -3.73 3.23 -17.39
N SER A 173 -2.69 3.44 -18.19
CA SER A 173 -2.01 2.39 -18.98
C SER A 173 -0.64 2.00 -18.43
N GLY A 174 -0.30 2.46 -17.23
CA GLY A 174 0.96 2.16 -16.56
C GLY A 174 1.13 0.66 -16.31
N LYS A 175 2.28 0.12 -16.74
CA LYS A 175 2.63 -1.31 -16.57
C LYS A 175 3.73 -1.53 -15.54
N TRP A 176 4.52 -0.50 -15.25
CA TRP A 176 5.72 -0.61 -14.43
C TRP A 176 5.66 0.39 -13.28
N CYS A 177 6.04 -0.04 -12.09
CA CYS A 177 6.14 0.85 -10.93
C CYS A 177 7.15 1.98 -11.18
N SER A 178 8.21 1.71 -11.95
CA SER A 178 9.20 2.69 -12.38
C SER A 178 9.72 2.36 -13.78
N MET A 179 9.72 3.37 -14.66
CA MET A 179 10.32 3.24 -15.99
C MET A 179 11.84 3.11 -15.93
N ALA A 180 12.48 3.76 -14.95
CA ALA A 180 13.94 3.75 -14.77
C ALA A 180 14.46 2.36 -14.31
N SER A 181 13.64 1.60 -13.58
CA SER A 181 14.00 0.27 -13.09
C SER A 181 13.27 -0.84 -13.87
N CYS A 182 12.03 -1.13 -13.54
CA CYS A 182 11.27 -2.25 -14.11
C CYS A 182 11.01 -2.09 -15.60
N GLY A 183 10.70 -0.88 -16.07
CA GLY A 183 10.54 -0.60 -17.49
C GLY A 183 11.82 -0.86 -18.30
N ASN A 184 12.97 -0.46 -17.78
CA ASN A 184 14.25 -0.72 -18.42
C ASN A 184 14.61 -2.23 -18.44
N ARG A 185 14.38 -2.94 -17.32
CA ARG A 185 14.55 -4.41 -17.28
C ARG A 185 13.70 -5.10 -18.34
N ALA A 186 12.45 -4.70 -18.49
CA ALA A 186 11.54 -5.24 -19.49
C ALA A 186 12.05 -4.98 -20.93
N LYS A 187 12.53 -3.76 -21.22
CA LYS A 187 13.11 -3.42 -22.54
C LYS A 187 14.34 -4.28 -22.86
N VAL A 188 15.26 -4.45 -21.90
CA VAL A 188 16.46 -5.27 -22.08
C VAL A 188 16.09 -6.73 -22.30
N ARG A 189 15.12 -7.28 -21.56
CA ARG A 189 14.63 -8.66 -21.75
C ARG A 189 14.07 -8.83 -23.15
N ALA A 190 13.16 -7.99 -23.59
CA ALA A 190 12.57 -8.03 -24.91
C ALA A 190 13.60 -7.86 -26.04
N PHE A 191 14.67 -7.07 -25.83
CA PHE A 191 15.77 -6.95 -26.77
C PHE A 191 16.55 -8.27 -26.91
N ARG A 192 16.91 -8.91 -25.78
CA ARG A 192 17.64 -10.19 -25.77
C ARG A 192 16.83 -11.30 -26.43
N GLU A 193 15.54 -11.39 -26.17
CA GLU A 193 14.64 -12.35 -26.80
C GLU A 193 14.62 -12.22 -28.34
N ARG A 194 14.52 -10.97 -28.83
CA ARG A 194 14.60 -10.72 -30.29
C ARG A 194 15.95 -11.06 -30.91
N GLN A 195 17.06 -10.93 -30.18
CA GLN A 195 18.38 -11.33 -30.67
C GLN A 195 18.54 -12.86 -30.70
N ALA A 196 17.99 -13.55 -29.70
CA ALA A 196 18.06 -15.03 -29.65
C ALA A 196 17.15 -15.73 -30.68
N ALA A 197 16.16 -15.03 -31.23
CA ALA A 197 15.23 -15.53 -32.24
C ALA A 197 15.70 -15.28 -33.69
N ARG A 198 16.89 -14.69 -33.88
CA ARG A 198 17.54 -14.44 -35.19
C ARG A 198 18.64 -15.42 -35.43
#